data_1e2da5742863d051db596a7d6f64a071
#
_entry.id   1e2da5742863d051db596a7d6f64a071
#
_cell.length_a   1.000
_cell.length_b   1.000
_cell.length_c   1.000
_cell.angle_alpha   90.00
_cell.angle_beta   90.00
_cell.angle_gamma   90.00
#
_symmetry.space_group_name_H-M   'P 1'
#
loop_
_entity.id
_entity.type
_entity.pdbx_description
1 polymer ?
#
loop_
_entity_poly.entity_id
_entity_poly.type
_entity_poly.pdbx_seq_one_letter_code
_entity_poly.pdbx_strand_id
1 'polypeptide(L)'
;DKDVYVVNPMGAASTYYTDWYRKDRVLGYKPMWETYLSKELPPVINHTLNTTGRNAIGGYSMSAGTALALLANHGDVFKAGASYSGCPVSSNLPMKMVTMNSMILNTPGVNPLNAYAGLISPAWIHNDPALHMSQLRGKPIFISASTGKPKMPPDDHDMRKQPDYSLLEQNIYLCTALF
;
A
#
# COMPACT_ATOMS: atom_id res chain seq x y z
N ASP A 1 -27.53 1.22 3.51
CA ASP A 1 -26.63 1.49 4.63
C ASP A 1 -26.03 0.17 5.11
N LYS A 2 -24.74 0.19 5.34
CA LYS A 2 -24.03 -0.94 5.94
C LYS A 2 -23.50 -0.43 7.28
N ASP A 3 -23.73 -1.16 8.34
CA ASP A 3 -23.27 -0.82 9.68
C ASP A 3 -21.75 -0.98 9.78
N VAL A 4 -21.02 -0.10 9.14
CA VAL A 4 -19.56 -0.04 9.14
C VAL A 4 -19.05 1.36 9.41
N TYR A 5 -18.05 1.48 10.24
CA TYR A 5 -17.27 2.70 10.39
C TYR A 5 -16.10 2.70 9.44
N VAL A 6 -15.89 3.82 8.76
CA VAL A 6 -14.71 4.03 7.92
C VAL A 6 -13.78 5.01 8.62
N VAL A 7 -12.58 4.57 8.92
CA VAL A 7 -11.54 5.38 9.55
C VAL A 7 -10.42 5.60 8.55
N ASN A 8 -10.11 6.85 8.27
CA ASN A 8 -9.05 7.24 7.34
C ASN A 8 -7.94 7.98 8.10
N PRO A 9 -6.87 7.28 8.52
CA PRO A 9 -5.73 7.91 9.17
C PRO A 9 -4.99 8.85 8.21
N MET A 10 -4.67 10.05 8.69
CA MET A 10 -3.98 11.09 7.93
C MET A 10 -2.54 11.27 8.42
N GLY A 11 -1.66 11.85 7.58
CA GLY A 11 -0.31 12.24 8.00
C GLY A 11 0.82 11.26 7.64
N ALA A 12 0.54 10.23 6.85
CA ALA A 12 1.52 9.21 6.45
C ALA A 12 2.30 9.56 5.15
N ALA A 13 2.43 10.82 4.81
CA ALA A 13 3.11 11.23 3.57
C ALA A 13 4.46 10.52 3.41
N SER A 14 4.68 9.89 2.25
CA SER A 14 5.92 9.17 1.87
C SER A 14 6.35 8.03 2.79
N THR A 15 5.52 7.60 3.75
CA THR A 15 5.92 6.58 4.73
C THR A 15 5.66 5.15 4.28
N TYR A 16 4.88 4.95 3.22
CA TYR A 16 4.38 3.64 2.79
C TYR A 16 3.65 2.86 3.89
N TYR A 17 3.21 3.56 4.94
CA TYR A 17 2.49 3.00 6.09
C TYR A 17 3.23 1.82 6.75
N THR A 18 4.57 1.87 6.74
CA THR A 18 5.43 0.84 7.35
C THR A 18 6.08 1.35 8.64
N ASP A 19 6.63 0.44 9.42
CA ASP A 19 7.50 0.78 10.54
C ASP A 19 8.92 1.02 10.01
N TRP A 20 9.37 2.26 10.09
CA TRP A 20 10.70 2.63 9.62
C TRP A 20 11.79 2.11 10.55
N TYR A 21 12.91 1.76 9.96
CA TYR A 21 14.05 1.29 10.73
C TYR A 21 14.69 2.41 11.56
N ARG A 22 14.75 3.65 11.01
CA ARG A 22 15.37 4.81 11.65
C ARG A 22 14.51 6.05 11.58
N LYS A 23 14.78 7.00 12.52
CA LYS A 23 14.27 8.36 12.44
C LYS A 23 14.76 9.02 11.15
N ASP A 24 13.89 9.73 10.47
CA ASP A 24 14.24 10.56 9.32
C ASP A 24 14.37 12.02 9.72
N ARG A 25 15.35 12.71 9.13
CA ARG A 25 15.63 14.12 9.44
C ARG A 25 14.53 15.04 8.93
N VAL A 26 14.01 14.78 7.74
CA VAL A 26 13.00 15.62 7.09
C VAL A 26 11.64 15.41 7.73
N LEU A 27 11.28 14.17 8.01
CA LEU A 27 10.03 13.86 8.71
C LEU A 27 10.07 14.31 10.19
N GLY A 28 11.24 14.40 10.78
CA GLY A 28 11.39 14.80 12.18
C GLY A 28 11.12 13.69 13.20
N TYR A 29 10.67 12.51 12.76
CA TYR A 29 10.34 11.37 13.61
C TYR A 29 10.68 10.04 12.93
N LYS A 30 10.54 8.94 13.67
CA LYS A 30 10.57 7.57 13.15
C LYS A 30 9.14 7.12 12.90
N PRO A 31 8.69 6.97 11.65
CA PRO A 31 7.37 6.42 11.35
C PRO A 31 7.20 5.00 11.90
N MET A 32 6.07 4.74 12.56
CA MET A 32 5.68 3.44 13.13
C MET A 32 4.23 3.11 12.71
N TRP A 33 3.98 3.18 11.41
CA TRP A 33 2.63 3.08 10.89
C TRP A 33 2.04 1.68 10.94
N GLU A 34 2.86 0.64 10.72
CA GLU A 34 2.41 -0.74 10.89
C GLU A 34 1.97 -1.00 12.33
N THR A 35 2.81 -0.61 13.30
CA THR A 35 2.47 -0.70 14.73
C THR A 35 1.20 0.07 15.06
N TYR A 36 1.11 1.31 14.59
CA TYR A 36 -0.08 2.15 14.82
C TYR A 36 -1.35 1.51 14.27
N LEU A 37 -1.33 1.09 12.99
CA LEU A 37 -2.52 0.56 12.31
C LEU A 37 -2.92 -0.83 12.81
N SER A 38 -1.99 -1.65 13.29
CA SER A 38 -2.28 -3.03 13.70
C SER A 38 -2.45 -3.22 15.21
N LYS A 39 -1.81 -2.37 16.03
CA LYS A 39 -1.78 -2.57 17.48
C LYS A 39 -2.42 -1.43 18.28
N GLU A 40 -2.24 -0.17 17.85
CA GLU A 40 -2.67 0.97 18.65
C GLU A 40 -4.07 1.43 18.26
N LEU A 41 -4.32 1.65 16.97
CA LEU A 41 -5.57 2.21 16.48
C LEU A 41 -6.78 1.25 16.61
N PRO A 42 -6.70 -0.05 16.26
CA PRO A 42 -7.86 -0.92 16.27
C PRO A 42 -8.54 -1.06 17.67
N PRO A 43 -7.82 -1.27 18.78
CA PRO A 43 -8.46 -1.37 20.09
C PRO A 43 -9.13 -0.06 20.50
N VAL A 44 -8.54 1.10 20.16
CA VAL A 44 -9.13 2.41 20.46
C VAL A 44 -10.44 2.58 19.69
N ILE A 45 -10.46 2.30 18.39
CA ILE A 45 -11.66 2.39 17.55
C ILE A 45 -12.74 1.42 18.05
N ASN A 46 -12.35 0.17 18.26
CA ASN A 46 -13.29 -0.87 18.68
C ASN A 46 -13.96 -0.50 20.02
N HIS A 47 -13.21 0.06 20.97
CA HIS A 47 -13.74 0.50 22.25
C HIS A 47 -14.61 1.77 22.11
N THR A 48 -14.09 2.79 21.40
CA THR A 48 -14.77 4.10 21.31
C THR A 48 -16.07 4.04 20.52
N LEU A 49 -16.10 3.24 19.45
CA LEU A 49 -17.26 3.10 18.56
C LEU A 49 -18.09 1.84 18.84
N ASN A 50 -17.75 1.09 19.89
CA ASN A 50 -18.41 -0.15 20.27
C ASN A 50 -18.61 -1.11 19.08
N THR A 51 -17.55 -1.36 18.32
CA THR A 51 -17.58 -2.21 17.14
C THR A 51 -17.48 -3.69 17.49
N THR A 52 -17.70 -4.55 16.51
CA THR A 52 -17.59 -6.02 16.69
C THR A 52 -16.13 -6.51 16.79
N GLY A 53 -15.14 -5.63 16.60
CA GLY A 53 -13.72 -6.01 16.49
C GLY A 53 -13.34 -6.68 15.18
N ARG A 54 -14.29 -6.85 14.25
CA ARG A 54 -14.00 -7.40 12.90
C ARG A 54 -13.55 -6.27 11.97
N ASN A 55 -12.24 -6.07 11.89
CA ASN A 55 -11.67 -5.00 11.10
C ASN A 55 -11.33 -5.48 9.69
N ALA A 56 -11.47 -4.59 8.72
CA ALA A 56 -10.93 -4.72 7.37
C ALA A 56 -9.94 -3.59 7.12
N ILE A 57 -9.05 -3.79 6.15
CA ILE A 57 -8.07 -2.77 5.75
C ILE A 57 -8.12 -2.55 4.25
N GLY A 58 -8.09 -1.28 3.84
CA GLY A 58 -8.03 -0.91 2.43
C GLY A 58 -6.95 0.13 2.18
N GLY A 59 -6.37 0.09 0.98
CA GLY A 59 -5.37 1.06 0.58
C GLY A 59 -5.53 1.48 -0.87
N TYR A 60 -5.12 2.71 -1.16
CA TYR A 60 -5.10 3.26 -2.50
C TYR A 60 -3.68 3.70 -2.89
N SER A 61 -3.26 3.39 -4.12
CA SER A 61 -1.95 3.78 -4.66
C SER A 61 -0.80 3.35 -3.74
N MET A 62 -0.11 4.28 -3.10
CA MET A 62 1.02 4.04 -2.19
C MET A 62 0.68 3.07 -1.05
N SER A 63 -0.54 3.13 -0.51
CA SER A 63 -0.98 2.29 0.61
C SER A 63 -1.60 0.95 0.19
N ALA A 64 -1.85 0.74 -1.11
CA ALA A 64 -2.59 -0.42 -1.59
C ALA A 64 -1.84 -1.75 -1.36
N GLY A 65 -0.55 -1.81 -1.71
CA GLY A 65 0.29 -2.97 -1.41
C GLY A 65 0.47 -3.19 0.09
N THR A 66 0.68 -2.11 0.84
CA THR A 66 0.82 -2.17 2.30
C THR A 66 -0.45 -2.69 2.99
N ALA A 67 -1.65 -2.35 2.49
CA ALA A 67 -2.89 -2.88 3.05
C ALA A 67 -2.95 -4.41 2.95
N LEU A 68 -2.48 -4.99 1.84
CA LEU A 68 -2.39 -6.45 1.69
C LEU A 68 -1.29 -7.06 2.56
N ALA A 69 -0.14 -6.38 2.71
CA ALA A 69 0.92 -6.82 3.62
C ALA A 69 0.44 -6.82 5.08
N LEU A 70 -0.26 -5.77 5.50
CA LEU A 70 -0.87 -5.70 6.85
C LEU A 70 -1.94 -6.78 7.05
N LEU A 71 -2.77 -7.06 6.04
CA LEU A 71 -3.73 -8.17 6.11
C LEU A 71 -3.03 -9.52 6.26
N ALA A 72 -1.90 -9.73 5.58
CA ALA A 72 -1.12 -10.96 5.67
C ALA A 72 -0.45 -11.11 7.05
N ASN A 73 0.25 -10.05 7.48
CA ASN A 73 1.07 -10.06 8.71
C ASN A 73 0.23 -9.99 10.00
N HIS A 74 -0.96 -9.36 9.93
CA HIS A 74 -1.84 -9.12 11.08
C HIS A 74 -3.25 -9.69 10.86
N GLY A 75 -3.31 -10.95 10.45
CA GLY A 75 -4.57 -11.65 10.19
C GLY A 75 -5.44 -11.91 11.43
N ASP A 76 -4.88 -11.73 12.61
CA ASP A 76 -5.60 -11.68 13.88
C ASP A 76 -6.44 -10.41 14.02
N VAL A 77 -5.95 -9.28 13.49
CA VAL A 77 -6.62 -7.99 13.52
C VAL A 77 -7.50 -7.79 12.29
N PHE A 78 -6.96 -7.99 11.10
CA PHE A 78 -7.66 -7.74 9.83
C PHE A 78 -8.22 -9.02 9.23
N LYS A 79 -9.51 -9.03 8.91
CA LYS A 79 -10.24 -10.20 8.40
C LYS A 79 -10.52 -10.12 6.90
N ALA A 80 -10.42 -8.93 6.31
CA ALA A 80 -10.60 -8.68 4.89
C ALA A 80 -9.71 -7.52 4.43
N GLY A 81 -9.42 -7.44 3.13
CA GLY A 81 -8.60 -6.38 2.58
C GLY A 81 -9.04 -5.89 1.22
N ALA A 82 -8.61 -4.66 0.90
CA ALA A 82 -8.80 -4.07 -0.41
C ALA A 82 -7.55 -3.33 -0.88
N SER A 83 -7.22 -3.48 -2.15
CA SER A 83 -6.10 -2.82 -2.82
C SER A 83 -6.62 -2.12 -4.08
N TYR A 84 -6.46 -0.79 -4.13
CA TYR A 84 -6.90 0.02 -5.25
C TYR A 84 -5.68 0.68 -5.90
N SER A 85 -5.48 0.43 -7.19
CA SER A 85 -4.41 1.03 -8.02
C SER A 85 -3.02 1.00 -7.36
N GLY A 86 -2.64 -0.15 -6.83
CA GLY A 86 -1.33 -0.36 -6.20
C GLY A 86 -0.69 -1.69 -6.59
N CYS A 87 0.63 -1.74 -6.60
CA CYS A 87 1.37 -2.97 -6.87
C CYS A 87 1.52 -3.80 -5.60
N PRO A 88 1.05 -5.06 -5.59
CA PRO A 88 1.20 -5.95 -4.45
C PRO A 88 2.57 -6.66 -4.38
N VAL A 89 3.54 -6.22 -5.14
CA VAL A 89 4.94 -6.70 -5.13
C VAL A 89 5.85 -5.55 -4.79
N SER A 90 6.70 -5.67 -3.78
CA SER A 90 7.59 -4.58 -3.34
C SER A 90 9.05 -4.98 -3.21
N SER A 91 9.37 -6.27 -3.12
CA SER A 91 10.72 -6.74 -2.79
C SER A 91 11.66 -6.92 -3.99
N ASN A 92 11.16 -6.89 -5.22
CA ASN A 92 12.02 -6.92 -6.41
C ASN A 92 12.71 -5.56 -6.65
N LEU A 93 13.85 -5.58 -7.33
CA LEU A 93 14.66 -4.38 -7.52
C LEU A 93 13.91 -3.24 -8.23
N PRO A 94 13.16 -3.45 -9.32
CA PRO A 94 12.40 -2.38 -9.95
C PRO A 94 11.41 -1.70 -8.99
N MET A 95 10.66 -2.47 -8.22
CA MET A 95 9.68 -1.92 -7.29
C MET A 95 10.31 -1.22 -6.09
N LYS A 96 11.44 -1.71 -5.58
CA LYS A 96 12.25 -0.97 -4.59
C LYS A 96 12.62 0.42 -5.11
N MET A 97 13.10 0.49 -6.36
CA MET A 97 13.49 1.77 -6.99
C MET A 97 12.27 2.68 -7.17
N VAL A 98 11.13 2.16 -7.62
CA VAL A 98 9.87 2.92 -7.73
C VAL A 98 9.44 3.46 -6.37
N THR A 99 9.43 2.61 -5.35
CA THR A 99 9.08 3.00 -3.97
C THR A 99 9.99 4.11 -3.45
N MET A 100 11.30 3.91 -3.53
CA MET A 100 12.27 4.91 -3.03
C MET A 100 12.20 6.23 -3.79
N ASN A 101 12.06 6.17 -5.12
CA ASN A 101 11.92 7.36 -5.95
C ASN A 101 10.63 8.13 -5.63
N SER A 102 9.51 7.43 -5.46
CA SER A 102 8.25 8.06 -5.08
C SER A 102 8.30 8.73 -3.71
N MET A 103 9.01 8.14 -2.74
CA MET A 103 9.25 8.77 -1.44
C MET A 103 9.99 10.11 -1.59
N ILE A 104 11.06 10.13 -2.37
CA ILE A 104 11.87 11.34 -2.61
C ILE A 104 11.08 12.41 -3.38
N LEU A 105 10.32 12.01 -4.40
CA LEU A 105 9.51 12.94 -5.19
C LEU A 105 8.39 13.59 -4.37
N ASN A 106 7.75 12.84 -3.49
CA ASN A 106 6.66 13.34 -2.67
C ASN A 106 7.12 14.09 -1.42
N THR A 107 8.33 13.78 -0.92
CA THR A 107 8.93 14.45 0.24
C THR A 107 10.42 14.70 -0.05
N PRO A 108 10.75 15.81 -0.71
CA PRO A 108 12.13 16.13 -1.04
C PRO A 108 13.04 16.14 0.18
N GLY A 109 14.16 15.42 0.07
CA GLY A 109 15.15 15.31 1.14
C GLY A 109 14.93 14.16 2.14
N VAL A 110 13.81 13.43 2.04
CA VAL A 110 13.61 12.20 2.81
C VAL A 110 14.64 11.15 2.39
N ASN A 111 15.10 10.33 3.33
CA ASN A 111 15.99 9.21 3.03
C ASN A 111 15.24 7.86 3.09
N PRO A 112 14.89 7.26 1.93
CA PRO A 112 14.17 5.99 1.90
C PRO A 112 14.91 4.82 2.57
N LEU A 113 16.23 4.87 2.67
CA LEU A 113 17.01 3.84 3.37
C LEU A 113 16.73 3.83 4.88
N ASN A 114 16.20 4.91 5.44
CA ASN A 114 15.74 4.95 6.82
C ASN A 114 14.46 4.13 7.03
N ALA A 115 13.65 3.95 5.98
CA ALA A 115 12.47 3.10 6.03
C ALA A 115 12.83 1.60 6.07
N TYR A 116 13.67 1.18 5.14
CA TYR A 116 13.90 -0.25 4.86
C TYR A 116 15.29 -0.77 5.26
N ALA A 117 16.08 0.01 5.99
CA ALA A 117 17.45 -0.36 6.39
C ALA A 117 18.39 -0.73 5.23
N GLY A 118 18.18 -0.14 4.05
CA GLY A 118 18.96 -0.39 2.84
C GLY A 118 18.24 -1.21 1.77
N LEU A 119 18.94 -1.48 0.67
CA LEU A 119 18.37 -2.21 -0.48
C LEU A 119 18.26 -3.72 -0.21
N ILE A 120 19.15 -4.27 0.61
CA ILE A 120 19.18 -5.69 0.96
C ILE A 120 18.77 -5.80 2.43
N SER A 121 17.48 -5.85 2.67
CA SER A 121 16.93 -5.86 4.02
C SER A 121 15.71 -6.76 4.11
N PRO A 122 15.53 -7.53 5.21
CA PRO A 122 14.32 -8.29 5.47
C PRO A 122 13.05 -7.44 5.51
N ALA A 123 13.16 -6.13 5.75
CA ALA A 123 12.02 -5.22 5.74
C ALA A 123 11.29 -5.19 4.39
N TRP A 124 12.00 -5.35 3.28
CA TRP A 124 11.37 -5.48 1.97
C TRP A 124 10.53 -6.75 1.85
N ILE A 125 11.04 -7.86 2.37
CA ILE A 125 10.33 -9.15 2.37
C ILE A 125 9.10 -9.05 3.26
N HIS A 126 9.23 -8.50 4.46
CA HIS A 126 8.14 -8.32 5.42
C HIS A 126 6.97 -7.50 4.83
N ASN A 127 7.28 -6.48 4.03
CA ASN A 127 6.29 -5.59 3.43
C ASN A 127 5.85 -6.01 2.02
N ASP A 128 6.22 -7.21 1.55
CA ASP A 128 5.84 -7.72 0.23
C ASP A 128 4.69 -8.73 0.35
N PRO A 129 3.43 -8.36 0.05
CA PRO A 129 2.32 -9.30 0.16
C PRO A 129 2.44 -10.50 -0.77
N ALA A 130 3.14 -10.39 -1.90
CA ALA A 130 3.34 -11.52 -2.81
C ALA A 130 4.16 -12.65 -2.19
N LEU A 131 5.02 -12.33 -1.22
CA LEU A 131 5.79 -13.35 -0.48
C LEU A 131 5.00 -13.95 0.71
N HIS A 132 3.81 -13.42 0.99
CA HIS A 132 2.94 -13.82 2.09
C HIS A 132 1.58 -14.34 1.64
N MET A 133 1.49 -14.88 0.42
CA MET A 133 0.23 -15.37 -0.18
C MET A 133 -0.47 -16.45 0.65
N SER A 134 0.31 -17.29 1.33
CA SER A 134 -0.24 -18.33 2.19
C SER A 134 -1.08 -17.78 3.35
N GLN A 135 -0.69 -16.63 3.90
CA GLN A 135 -1.39 -15.94 4.98
C GLN A 135 -2.66 -15.22 4.49
N LEU A 136 -2.76 -14.96 3.20
CA LEU A 136 -3.92 -14.34 2.56
C LEU A 136 -4.99 -15.36 2.15
N ARG A 137 -4.64 -16.64 2.10
CA ARG A 137 -5.57 -17.70 1.66
C ARG A 137 -6.83 -17.73 2.52
N GLY A 138 -7.97 -17.76 1.86
CA GLY A 138 -9.28 -17.81 2.51
C GLY A 138 -9.78 -16.49 3.08
N LYS A 139 -9.04 -15.40 2.94
CA LYS A 139 -9.51 -14.07 3.33
C LYS A 139 -10.23 -13.39 2.17
N PRO A 140 -11.34 -12.68 2.42
CA PRO A 140 -11.96 -11.83 1.41
C PRO A 140 -11.00 -10.71 1.01
N ILE A 141 -10.65 -10.65 -0.27
CA ILE A 141 -9.76 -9.62 -0.82
C ILE A 141 -10.40 -9.04 -2.07
N PHE A 142 -10.41 -7.71 -2.15
CA PHE A 142 -10.78 -6.98 -3.34
C PHE A 142 -9.55 -6.28 -3.92
N ILE A 143 -9.31 -6.46 -5.21
CA ILE A 143 -8.20 -5.80 -5.91
C ILE A 143 -8.73 -5.16 -7.19
N SER A 144 -8.35 -3.91 -7.41
CA SER A 144 -8.64 -3.21 -8.66
C SER A 144 -7.46 -2.38 -9.12
N ALA A 145 -7.28 -2.33 -10.43
CA ALA A 145 -6.32 -1.45 -11.09
C ALA A 145 -6.88 -1.01 -12.43
N SER A 146 -6.59 0.23 -12.81
CA SER A 146 -6.85 0.72 -14.16
C SER A 146 -5.85 0.09 -15.14
N THR A 147 -6.29 -0.15 -16.37
CA THR A 147 -5.40 -0.62 -17.44
C THR A 147 -4.39 0.45 -17.87
N GLY A 148 -4.59 1.71 -17.50
CA GLY A 148 -3.80 2.86 -17.95
C GLY A 148 -3.88 3.11 -19.46
N LYS A 149 -4.86 2.51 -20.13
CA LYS A 149 -5.12 2.69 -21.57
C LYS A 149 -6.46 3.36 -21.72
N PRO A 150 -6.54 4.48 -22.45
CA PRO A 150 -7.81 5.13 -22.76
C PRO A 150 -8.68 4.22 -23.63
N LYS A 151 -9.99 4.42 -23.55
CA LYS A 151 -10.89 3.89 -24.58
C LYS A 151 -10.64 4.69 -25.85
N MET A 152 -10.04 4.06 -26.85
CA MET A 152 -9.77 4.72 -28.12
C MET A 152 -11.05 4.86 -28.93
N PRO A 153 -11.33 6.07 -29.45
CA PRO A 153 -12.22 6.23 -30.61
C PRO A 153 -11.66 5.43 -31.79
N PRO A 154 -12.49 4.93 -32.71
CA PRO A 154 -12.06 4.13 -33.85
C PRO A 154 -11.00 4.81 -34.75
N ASP A 155 -10.94 6.13 -34.73
CA ASP A 155 -10.14 6.96 -35.64
C ASP A 155 -8.84 7.50 -35.02
N ASP A 156 -8.56 7.19 -33.75
CA ASP A 156 -7.36 7.68 -33.08
C ASP A 156 -6.32 6.55 -32.93
N HIS A 157 -5.17 6.73 -33.54
CA HIS A 157 -4.10 5.72 -33.59
C HIS A 157 -2.96 5.96 -32.60
N ASP A 158 -2.93 7.09 -31.88
CA ASP A 158 -1.86 7.37 -30.90
C ASP A 158 -2.38 7.47 -29.48
N MET A 159 -2.46 6.31 -28.83
CA MET A 159 -2.91 6.21 -27.44
C MET A 159 -2.14 7.12 -26.46
N ARG A 160 -0.86 7.41 -26.76
CA ARG A 160 0.00 8.20 -25.85
C ARG A 160 -0.41 9.67 -25.78
N LYS A 161 -1.17 10.15 -26.74
CA LYS A 161 -1.71 11.52 -26.78
C LYS A 161 -3.05 11.65 -26.07
N GLN A 162 -3.66 10.55 -25.65
CA GLN A 162 -4.93 10.56 -24.97
C GLN A 162 -4.74 10.99 -23.50
N PRO A 163 -5.68 11.80 -22.96
CA PRO A 163 -5.57 12.31 -21.59
C PRO A 163 -5.56 11.21 -20.53
N ASP A 164 -6.19 10.07 -20.82
CA ASP A 164 -6.29 8.95 -19.88
C ASP A 164 -5.12 7.96 -20.00
N TYR A 165 -4.13 8.24 -20.87
CA TYR A 165 -2.95 7.38 -21.00
C TYR A 165 -2.04 7.52 -19.79
N SER A 166 -1.72 6.41 -19.13
CA SER A 166 -0.84 6.39 -17.98
C SER A 166 0.07 5.16 -17.98
N LEU A 167 1.37 5.38 -18.15
CA LEU A 167 2.39 4.32 -17.99
C LEU A 167 2.45 3.80 -16.55
N LEU A 168 2.20 4.66 -15.57
CA LEU A 168 2.16 4.25 -14.17
C LEU A 168 1.04 3.24 -13.93
N GLU A 169 -0.18 3.55 -14.37
CA GLU A 169 -1.32 2.66 -14.23
C GLU A 169 -1.13 1.34 -15.00
N GLN A 170 -0.50 1.36 -16.17
CA GLN A 170 -0.19 0.13 -16.91
C GLN A 170 0.78 -0.78 -16.13
N ASN A 171 1.80 -0.20 -15.51
CA ASN A 171 2.71 -0.96 -14.66
C ASN A 171 2.02 -1.51 -13.40
N ILE A 172 1.15 -0.72 -12.77
CA ILE A 172 0.34 -1.15 -11.64
C ILE A 172 -0.60 -2.29 -12.07
N TYR A 173 -1.25 -2.18 -13.22
CA TYR A 173 -2.11 -3.23 -13.75
C TYR A 173 -1.35 -4.54 -13.97
N LEU A 174 -0.18 -4.48 -14.63
CA LEU A 174 0.65 -5.67 -14.86
C LEU A 174 1.11 -6.30 -13.53
N CYS A 175 1.54 -5.49 -12.60
CA CYS A 175 1.94 -5.94 -11.28
C CYS A 175 0.80 -6.62 -10.53
N THR A 176 -0.41 -6.07 -10.62
CA THR A 176 -1.62 -6.64 -9.99
C THR A 176 -2.05 -7.94 -10.66
N ALA A 177 -1.92 -8.04 -11.97
CA ALA A 177 -2.27 -9.25 -12.72
C ALA A 177 -1.34 -10.43 -12.46
N LEU A 178 -0.14 -10.18 -11.94
CA LEU A 178 0.84 -11.21 -11.57
C LEU A 178 0.70 -11.68 -10.11
N PHE A 179 -0.09 -10.98 -9.32
CA PHE A 179 -0.41 -11.31 -7.92
C PHE A 179 -1.58 -12.30 -7.83
#